data_29914273eafaafb1cd62bfb7ff69483d
#
_entry.id   29914273eafaafb1cd62bfb7ff69483d
#
_cell.length_a   1.000
_cell.length_b   1.000
_cell.length_c   1.000
_cell.angle_alpha   90.00
_cell.angle_beta   90.00
_cell.angle_gamma   90.00
#
_symmetry.space_group_name_H-M   'P 1'
#
loop_
_entity.id
_entity.type
_entity.pdbx_description
1 polymer ?
#
loop_
_entity_poly.entity_id
_entity_poly.type
_entity_poly.pdbx_seq_one_letter_code
_entity_poly.pdbx_strand_id
1 'polypeptide(L)'
;FCMSTFACNTSSWVNGVSWLHGKVSKDMFNGIWKGYFPEELANVGYVTNGVHMPTWTASEWKSVYAKNFDKSFLSDQSNEKIWEAIYNVPDQEIWNTRLALKAKLIEYIKKAFKEDWLKHQGDPSRIVSIVEKINPNALTIGFARRFATYKRAHLLFTDLDRLAKIVNNPNYPVQF
;
A
#
# COMPACT_ATOMS: atom_id res chain seq x y z
N PHE A 1 -13.72 13.94 26.92
CA PHE A 1 -12.95 12.71 27.17
C PHE A 1 -12.12 12.36 25.95
N CYS A 2 -10.79 12.25 26.12
CA CYS A 2 -9.86 11.92 25.03
C CYS A 2 -9.31 10.51 25.24
N MET A 3 -9.62 9.60 24.34
CA MET A 3 -9.18 8.20 24.42
C MET A 3 -7.66 8.05 24.35
N SER A 4 -6.98 8.90 23.57
CA SER A 4 -5.51 8.86 23.50
C SER A 4 -4.87 9.25 24.82
N THR A 5 -5.38 10.29 25.49
CA THR A 5 -4.91 10.69 26.82
C THR A 5 -5.16 9.58 27.85
N PHE A 6 -6.34 8.97 27.79
CA PHE A 6 -6.67 7.85 28.67
C PHE A 6 -5.70 6.68 28.46
N ALA A 7 -5.48 6.29 27.19
CA ALA A 7 -4.56 5.22 26.85
C ALA A 7 -3.11 5.51 27.31
N CYS A 8 -2.62 6.73 27.09
CA CYS A 8 -1.29 7.14 27.54
C CYS A 8 -1.14 7.06 29.07
N ASN A 9 -2.18 7.43 29.84
CA ASN A 9 -2.14 7.44 31.30
C ASN A 9 -2.32 6.05 31.93
N THR A 10 -2.91 5.11 31.22
CA THR A 10 -3.19 3.74 31.72
C THR A 10 -2.23 2.69 31.18
N SER A 11 -1.32 3.06 30.27
CA SER A 11 -0.36 2.13 29.67
C SER A 11 1.01 2.28 30.32
N SER A 12 1.68 1.16 30.56
CA SER A 12 3.06 1.14 31.04
C SER A 12 4.06 1.55 29.97
N TRP A 13 3.71 1.33 28.69
CA TRP A 13 4.54 1.65 27.52
C TRP A 13 3.69 2.27 26.43
N VAL A 14 4.20 3.36 25.84
CA VAL A 14 3.60 4.03 24.69
C VAL A 14 4.63 4.07 23.57
N ASN A 15 4.28 3.64 22.37
CA ASN A 15 5.19 3.67 21.24
C ASN A 15 4.50 4.00 19.93
N GLY A 16 5.21 4.70 19.07
CA GLY A 16 4.88 4.80 17.65
C GLY A 16 5.24 3.52 16.89
N VAL A 17 4.70 3.35 15.70
CA VAL A 17 4.90 2.16 14.82
C VAL A 17 6.06 2.35 13.84
N SER A 18 6.85 3.40 13.98
CA SER A 18 8.10 3.68 13.30
C SER A 18 8.88 4.77 14.06
N TRP A 19 10.16 4.93 13.77
CA TRP A 19 10.97 6.00 14.34
C TRP A 19 10.33 7.39 14.15
N LEU A 20 9.93 7.73 12.93
CA LEU A 20 9.28 9.02 12.65
C LEU A 20 7.95 9.16 13.39
N HIS A 21 7.13 8.10 13.43
CA HIS A 21 5.87 8.12 14.17
C HIS A 21 6.11 8.29 15.67
N GLY A 22 7.14 7.67 16.22
CA GLY A 22 7.54 7.88 17.62
C GLY A 22 7.85 9.35 17.92
N LYS A 23 8.65 10.01 17.05
CA LYS A 23 8.94 11.45 17.19
C LYS A 23 7.67 12.30 17.15
N VAL A 24 6.85 12.13 16.12
CA VAL A 24 5.59 12.89 15.97
C VAL A 24 4.64 12.64 17.14
N SER A 25 4.54 11.39 17.61
CA SER A 25 3.70 11.06 18.76
C SER A 25 4.23 11.66 20.05
N LYS A 26 5.54 11.71 20.24
CA LYS A 26 6.18 12.37 21.40
C LYS A 26 5.80 13.85 21.45
N ASP A 27 5.93 14.56 20.33
CA ASP A 27 5.56 15.97 20.23
C ASP A 27 4.04 16.17 20.47
N MET A 28 3.23 15.32 19.86
CA MET A 28 1.76 15.40 19.96
C MET A 28 1.26 15.19 21.39
N PHE A 29 1.85 14.25 22.12
CA PHE A 29 1.42 13.88 23.47
C PHE A 29 2.23 14.53 24.58
N ASN A 30 3.23 15.35 24.26
CA ASN A 30 4.07 16.03 25.24
C ASN A 30 3.24 16.80 26.29
N GLY A 31 2.14 17.42 25.87
CA GLY A 31 1.24 18.14 26.77
C GLY A 31 0.59 17.29 27.88
N ILE A 32 0.52 15.95 27.71
CA ILE A 32 -0.04 15.05 28.74
C ILE A 32 0.87 14.97 29.96
N TRP A 33 2.19 15.01 29.73
CA TRP A 33 3.21 14.83 30.78
C TRP A 33 3.92 16.15 31.13
N LYS A 34 3.51 17.27 30.53
CA LYS A 34 4.10 18.58 30.78
C LYS A 34 4.00 18.96 32.28
N GLY A 35 5.15 19.17 32.90
CA GLY A 35 5.26 19.49 34.33
C GLY A 35 5.47 18.26 35.24
N TYR A 36 5.35 17.04 34.73
CA TYR A 36 5.65 15.81 35.47
C TYR A 36 6.99 15.19 35.08
N PHE A 37 7.33 15.29 33.76
CA PHE A 37 8.59 14.77 33.25
C PHE A 37 9.25 15.79 32.32
N PRO A 38 10.61 15.85 32.27
CA PRO A 38 11.32 16.56 31.23
C PRO A 38 10.93 16.01 29.84
N GLU A 39 10.93 16.87 28.82
CA GLU A 39 10.56 16.48 27.45
C GLU A 39 11.40 15.30 26.92
N GLU A 40 12.65 15.23 27.33
CA GLU A 40 13.58 14.16 26.96
C GLU A 40 13.14 12.79 27.50
N LEU A 41 12.42 12.78 28.62
CA LEU A 41 11.89 11.59 29.28
C LEU A 41 10.43 11.30 28.91
N ALA A 42 9.84 12.08 27.99
CA ALA A 42 8.48 11.79 27.51
C ALA A 42 8.41 10.34 27.04
N ASN A 43 7.49 9.58 27.64
CA ASN A 43 7.44 8.11 27.62
C ASN A 43 6.87 7.55 26.29
N VAL A 44 7.33 8.08 25.14
CA VAL A 44 6.94 7.60 23.82
C VAL A 44 8.17 7.10 23.08
N GLY A 45 8.28 5.79 22.98
CA GLY A 45 9.27 5.12 22.17
C GLY A 45 8.78 4.84 20.75
N TYR A 46 9.45 3.93 20.07
CA TYR A 46 8.96 3.39 18.80
C TYR A 46 9.34 1.91 18.65
N VAL A 47 8.46 1.19 17.97
CA VAL A 47 8.71 -0.17 17.49
C VAL A 47 8.30 -0.19 16.02
N THR A 48 9.26 -0.43 15.13
CA THR A 48 8.99 -0.45 13.70
C THR A 48 8.21 -1.71 13.34
N ASN A 49 7.10 -1.53 12.61
CA ASN A 49 6.32 -2.65 12.10
C ASN A 49 7.18 -3.52 11.17
N GLY A 50 7.10 -4.83 11.34
CA GLY A 50 7.65 -5.79 10.41
C GLY A 50 6.74 -6.02 9.20
N VAL A 51 7.31 -6.61 8.16
CA VAL A 51 6.58 -7.11 6.99
C VAL A 51 6.70 -8.63 6.96
N HIS A 52 5.56 -9.33 7.03
CA HIS A 52 5.56 -10.79 6.90
C HIS A 52 5.44 -11.17 5.42
N MET A 53 6.58 -11.32 4.77
CA MET A 53 6.68 -11.61 3.34
C MET A 53 5.81 -12.80 2.91
N PRO A 54 5.78 -13.96 3.62
CA PRO A 54 4.97 -15.10 3.20
C PRO A 54 3.47 -14.80 3.12
N THR A 55 2.95 -13.88 3.95
CA THR A 55 1.54 -13.49 3.92
C THR A 55 1.23 -12.55 2.74
N TRP A 56 2.11 -11.59 2.48
CA TRP A 56 1.84 -10.50 1.54
C TRP A 56 2.32 -10.76 0.11
N THR A 57 3.14 -11.80 -0.09
CA THR A 57 3.65 -12.14 -1.41
C THR A 57 2.72 -13.10 -2.13
N ALA A 58 2.34 -12.75 -3.35
CA ALA A 58 1.54 -13.61 -4.21
C ALA A 58 2.26 -14.93 -4.55
N SER A 59 1.49 -15.99 -4.80
CA SER A 59 2.02 -17.33 -5.12
C SER A 59 2.95 -17.32 -6.34
N GLU A 60 2.65 -16.49 -7.33
CA GLU A 60 3.46 -16.31 -8.54
C GLU A 60 4.86 -15.79 -8.22
N TRP A 61 4.95 -14.79 -7.36
CA TRP A 61 6.24 -14.28 -6.89
C TRP A 61 6.98 -15.28 -6.02
N LYS A 62 6.26 -16.03 -5.17
CA LYS A 62 6.90 -17.11 -4.38
C LYS A 62 7.55 -18.15 -5.29
N SER A 63 6.92 -18.48 -6.41
CA SER A 63 7.48 -19.40 -7.41
C SER A 63 8.75 -18.83 -8.06
N VAL A 64 8.76 -17.55 -8.40
CA VAL A 64 9.96 -16.87 -8.95
C VAL A 64 11.09 -16.88 -7.93
N TYR A 65 10.81 -16.57 -6.65
CA TYR A 65 11.81 -16.58 -5.59
C TYR A 65 12.32 -18.00 -5.32
N ALA A 66 11.46 -19.00 -5.23
CA ALA A 66 11.85 -20.38 -4.99
C ALA A 66 12.77 -20.95 -6.10
N LYS A 67 12.59 -20.47 -7.33
CA LYS A 67 13.39 -20.88 -8.48
C LYS A 67 14.77 -20.20 -8.55
N ASN A 68 14.82 -18.91 -8.22
CA ASN A 68 15.97 -18.05 -8.52
C ASN A 68 16.78 -17.63 -7.30
N PHE A 69 16.21 -17.75 -6.08
CA PHE A 69 16.86 -17.33 -4.85
C PHE A 69 17.38 -18.54 -4.06
N ASP A 70 18.36 -18.30 -3.22
CA ASP A 70 18.87 -19.32 -2.30
C ASP A 70 17.79 -19.76 -1.31
N LYS A 71 17.85 -21.02 -0.87
CA LYS A 71 16.87 -21.59 0.08
C LYS A 71 16.79 -20.84 1.41
N SER A 72 17.88 -20.17 1.81
CA SER A 72 17.91 -19.32 3.02
C SER A 72 16.96 -18.14 2.93
N PHE A 73 16.54 -17.71 1.72
CA PHE A 73 15.54 -16.67 1.53
C PHE A 73 14.22 -16.94 2.28
N LEU A 74 13.81 -18.19 2.37
CA LEU A 74 12.57 -18.56 3.06
C LEU A 74 12.66 -18.41 4.59
N SER A 75 13.88 -18.47 5.15
CA SER A 75 14.12 -18.33 6.59
C SER A 75 14.54 -16.94 7.02
N ASP A 76 15.21 -16.19 6.15
CA ASP A 76 15.70 -14.84 6.47
C ASP A 76 15.59 -13.87 5.27
N GLN A 77 14.49 -13.13 5.21
CA GLN A 77 14.27 -12.08 4.21
C GLN A 77 14.86 -10.73 4.62
N SER A 78 15.44 -10.61 5.81
CA SER A 78 16.07 -9.38 6.29
C SER A 78 17.47 -9.15 5.72
N ASN A 79 18.08 -10.18 5.18
CA ASN A 79 19.40 -10.10 4.57
C ASN A 79 19.31 -9.46 3.18
N GLU A 80 19.76 -8.20 3.07
CA GLU A 80 19.72 -7.41 1.84
C GLU A 80 20.40 -8.10 0.65
N LYS A 81 21.50 -8.82 0.90
CA LYS A 81 22.27 -9.50 -0.16
C LYS A 81 21.49 -10.61 -0.85
N ILE A 82 20.57 -11.25 -0.15
CA ILE A 82 19.72 -12.30 -0.77
C ILE A 82 18.84 -11.70 -1.86
N TRP A 83 18.39 -10.44 -1.70
CA TRP A 83 17.56 -9.76 -2.68
C TRP A 83 18.28 -9.39 -3.98
N GLU A 84 19.61 -9.33 -3.96
CA GLU A 84 20.41 -9.10 -5.18
C GLU A 84 20.19 -10.20 -6.25
N ALA A 85 19.73 -11.39 -5.83
CA ALA A 85 19.36 -12.46 -6.74
C ALA A 85 18.27 -12.06 -7.76
N ILE A 86 17.48 -11.00 -7.47
CA ILE A 86 16.46 -10.48 -8.41
C ILE A 86 17.08 -9.99 -9.72
N TYR A 87 18.31 -9.49 -9.69
CA TYR A 87 19.01 -9.01 -10.89
C TYR A 87 19.40 -10.12 -11.85
N ASN A 88 19.37 -11.38 -11.40
CA ASN A 88 19.64 -12.56 -12.23
C ASN A 88 18.35 -13.13 -12.86
N VAL A 89 17.17 -12.64 -12.44
CA VAL A 89 15.89 -13.08 -13.00
C VAL A 89 15.67 -12.39 -14.35
N PRO A 90 15.37 -13.13 -15.43
CA PRO A 90 15.09 -12.51 -16.72
C PRO A 90 13.94 -11.50 -16.65
N ASP A 91 14.11 -10.33 -17.26
CA ASP A 91 13.09 -9.27 -17.30
C ASP A 91 11.74 -9.79 -17.80
N GLN A 92 11.74 -10.70 -18.76
CA GLN A 92 10.51 -11.30 -19.29
C GLN A 92 9.78 -12.13 -18.23
N GLU A 93 10.50 -12.83 -17.36
CA GLU A 93 9.88 -13.59 -16.26
C GLU A 93 9.23 -12.66 -15.24
N ILE A 94 9.92 -11.57 -14.89
CA ILE A 94 9.39 -10.51 -14.02
C ILE A 94 8.13 -9.91 -14.63
N TRP A 95 8.20 -9.54 -15.90
CA TRP A 95 7.07 -8.92 -16.61
C TRP A 95 5.87 -9.84 -16.72
N ASN A 96 6.07 -11.09 -17.11
CA ASN A 96 5.00 -12.08 -17.22
C ASN A 96 4.32 -12.34 -15.88
N THR A 97 5.09 -12.40 -14.78
CA THR A 97 4.55 -12.53 -13.43
C THR A 97 3.65 -11.34 -13.07
N ARG A 98 4.08 -10.13 -13.38
CA ARG A 98 3.28 -8.92 -13.16
C ARG A 98 2.01 -8.89 -14.00
N LEU A 99 2.07 -9.30 -15.27
CA LEU A 99 0.91 -9.39 -16.15
C LEU A 99 -0.10 -10.42 -15.65
N ALA A 100 0.35 -11.58 -15.19
CA ALA A 100 -0.51 -12.61 -14.61
C ALA A 100 -1.26 -12.09 -13.36
N LEU A 101 -0.56 -11.39 -12.48
CA LEU A 101 -1.18 -10.79 -11.29
C LEU A 101 -2.15 -9.64 -11.65
N LYS A 102 -1.82 -8.84 -12.66
CA LYS A 102 -2.73 -7.80 -13.17
C LYS A 102 -4.00 -8.42 -13.75
N ALA A 103 -3.89 -9.51 -14.51
CA ALA A 103 -5.05 -10.21 -15.02
C ALA A 103 -5.97 -10.69 -13.89
N LYS A 104 -5.42 -11.27 -12.82
CA LYS A 104 -6.19 -11.65 -11.63
C LYS A 104 -6.89 -10.45 -10.97
N LEU A 105 -6.20 -9.31 -10.86
CA LEU A 105 -6.81 -8.08 -10.32
C LEU A 105 -7.97 -7.62 -11.18
N ILE A 106 -7.81 -7.61 -12.50
CA ILE A 106 -8.87 -7.21 -13.44
C ILE A 106 -10.08 -8.13 -13.31
N GLU A 107 -9.88 -9.44 -13.27
CA GLU A 107 -10.96 -10.41 -13.06
C GLU A 107 -11.68 -10.19 -11.72
N TYR A 108 -10.93 -9.93 -10.67
CA TYR A 108 -11.49 -9.59 -9.36
C TYR A 108 -12.35 -8.31 -9.43
N ILE A 109 -11.84 -7.25 -10.07
CA ILE A 109 -12.57 -5.99 -10.25
C ILE A 109 -13.87 -6.24 -11.02
N LYS A 110 -13.81 -6.96 -12.15
CA LYS A 110 -14.99 -7.29 -12.94
C LYS A 110 -16.05 -8.02 -12.13
N LYS A 111 -15.62 -9.01 -11.33
CA LYS A 111 -16.54 -9.76 -10.45
C LYS A 111 -17.12 -8.87 -9.36
N ALA A 112 -16.29 -8.08 -8.66
CA ALA A 112 -16.72 -7.20 -7.59
C ALA A 112 -17.73 -6.13 -8.08
N PHE A 113 -17.47 -5.53 -9.24
CA PHE A 113 -18.40 -4.58 -9.85
C PHE A 113 -19.75 -5.23 -10.19
N LYS A 114 -19.75 -6.45 -10.73
CA LYS A 114 -20.98 -7.17 -11.03
C LYS A 114 -21.78 -7.48 -9.78
N GLU A 115 -21.12 -7.93 -8.71
CA GLU A 115 -21.77 -8.27 -7.44
C GLU A 115 -22.34 -7.02 -6.73
N ASP A 116 -21.57 -5.93 -6.71
CA ASP A 116 -21.99 -4.66 -6.10
C ASP A 116 -23.15 -4.03 -6.84
N TRP A 117 -23.10 -4.08 -8.18
CA TRP A 117 -24.20 -3.59 -9.01
C TRP A 117 -25.51 -4.34 -8.79
N LEU A 118 -25.45 -5.67 -8.69
CA LEU A 118 -26.64 -6.48 -8.38
C LEU A 118 -27.30 -6.09 -7.05
N LYS A 119 -26.50 -5.59 -6.09
CA LYS A 119 -27.01 -5.11 -4.78
C LYS A 119 -27.65 -3.73 -4.85
N HIS A 120 -27.12 -2.83 -5.67
CA HIS A 120 -27.52 -1.41 -5.69
C HIS A 120 -28.44 -1.01 -6.83
N GLN A 121 -28.90 -1.95 -7.67
CA GLN A 121 -29.84 -1.71 -8.79
C GLN A 121 -29.43 -0.53 -9.72
N GLY A 122 -28.11 -0.36 -9.93
CA GLY A 122 -27.59 0.67 -10.84
C GLY A 122 -27.85 0.37 -12.32
N ASP A 123 -27.53 1.30 -13.21
CA ASP A 123 -27.63 1.11 -14.65
C ASP A 123 -26.59 0.09 -15.16
N PRO A 124 -27.03 -1.08 -15.73
CA PRO A 124 -26.11 -2.11 -16.24
C PRO A 124 -25.18 -1.61 -17.33
N SER A 125 -25.65 -0.72 -18.19
CA SER A 125 -24.90 -0.22 -19.34
C SER A 125 -23.65 0.52 -18.91
N ARG A 126 -23.71 1.25 -17.81
CA ARG A 126 -22.59 1.99 -17.26
C ARG A 126 -21.48 1.07 -16.75
N ILE A 127 -21.83 -0.03 -16.11
CA ILE A 127 -20.84 -1.00 -15.60
C ILE A 127 -20.18 -1.74 -16.75
N VAL A 128 -20.97 -2.21 -17.72
CA VAL A 128 -20.42 -2.84 -18.93
C VAL A 128 -19.42 -1.90 -19.60
N SER A 129 -19.78 -0.62 -19.78
CA SER A 129 -18.90 0.38 -20.39
C SER A 129 -17.58 0.61 -19.63
N ILE A 130 -17.59 0.53 -18.30
CA ILE A 130 -16.39 0.67 -17.47
C ILE A 130 -15.53 -0.59 -17.58
N VAL A 131 -16.14 -1.75 -17.44
CA VAL A 131 -15.45 -3.05 -17.44
C VAL A 131 -14.79 -3.33 -18.80
N GLU A 132 -15.47 -3.00 -19.91
CA GLU A 132 -14.92 -3.16 -21.27
C GLU A 132 -13.75 -2.24 -21.57
N LYS A 133 -13.68 -1.07 -20.91
CA LYS A 133 -12.59 -0.11 -21.07
C LYS A 133 -11.32 -0.48 -20.27
N ILE A 134 -11.38 -1.43 -19.36
CA ILE A 134 -10.20 -1.85 -18.60
C ILE A 134 -9.18 -2.48 -19.56
N ASN A 135 -8.05 -1.80 -19.71
CA ASN A 135 -6.96 -2.24 -20.58
C ASN A 135 -5.91 -3.01 -19.76
N PRO A 136 -5.71 -4.33 -20.01
CA PRO A 136 -4.71 -5.11 -19.28
C PRO A 136 -3.27 -4.65 -19.53
N ASN A 137 -3.02 -3.94 -20.64
CA ASN A 137 -1.70 -3.43 -21.00
C ASN A 137 -1.44 -2.01 -20.52
N ALA A 138 -2.47 -1.28 -20.03
CA ALA A 138 -2.31 0.05 -19.49
C ALA A 138 -1.60 0.03 -18.13
N LEU A 139 -0.81 1.07 -17.83
CA LEU A 139 -0.33 1.31 -16.48
C LEU A 139 -1.54 1.52 -15.55
N THR A 140 -1.69 0.63 -14.58
CA THR A 140 -2.82 0.69 -13.64
C THR A 140 -2.36 1.27 -12.31
N ILE A 141 -2.94 2.39 -11.91
CA ILE A 141 -2.64 3.09 -10.66
C ILE A 141 -3.85 2.95 -9.73
N GLY A 142 -3.68 2.34 -8.58
CA GLY A 142 -4.73 2.19 -7.57
C GLY A 142 -4.55 3.17 -6.42
N PHE A 143 -5.63 3.79 -5.97
CA PHE A 143 -5.68 4.55 -4.73
C PHE A 143 -6.76 3.96 -3.81
N ALA A 144 -6.32 3.34 -2.70
CA ALA A 144 -7.20 2.69 -1.74
C ALA A 144 -6.86 3.18 -0.32
N ARG A 145 -7.23 4.41 -0.01
CA ARG A 145 -6.98 5.06 1.28
C ARG A 145 -8.22 5.77 1.78
N ARG A 146 -8.38 5.85 3.11
CA ARG A 146 -9.39 6.72 3.72
C ARG A 146 -9.15 8.18 3.30
N PHE A 147 -10.21 8.92 3.01
CA PHE A 147 -10.14 10.34 2.64
C PHE A 147 -9.87 11.22 3.87
N ALA A 148 -8.75 10.99 4.55
CA ALA A 148 -8.27 11.86 5.61
C ALA A 148 -7.27 12.87 5.01
N THR A 149 -7.26 14.10 5.52
CA THR A 149 -6.46 15.21 5.00
C THR A 149 -4.98 14.84 4.78
N TYR A 150 -4.38 14.14 5.73
CA TYR A 150 -2.97 13.74 5.66
C TYR A 150 -2.67 12.69 4.57
N LYS A 151 -3.69 12.01 4.03
CA LYS A 151 -3.53 11.07 2.90
C LYS A 151 -3.42 11.79 1.56
N ARG A 152 -3.75 13.07 1.52
CA ARG A 152 -3.55 13.98 0.37
C ARG A 152 -4.09 13.44 -0.95
N ALA A 153 -5.27 12.80 -0.96
CA ALA A 153 -5.89 12.22 -2.16
C ALA A 153 -6.05 13.25 -3.30
N HIS A 154 -6.23 14.52 -2.97
CA HIS A 154 -6.42 15.62 -3.92
C HIS A 154 -5.16 15.98 -4.72
N LEU A 155 -3.95 15.53 -4.30
CA LEU A 155 -2.71 15.85 -5.02
C LEU A 155 -2.74 15.45 -6.49
N LEU A 156 -3.46 14.37 -6.83
CA LEU A 156 -3.62 13.92 -8.21
C LEU A 156 -4.25 14.99 -9.10
N PHE A 157 -5.07 15.87 -8.55
CA PHE A 157 -5.87 16.86 -9.26
C PHE A 157 -5.32 18.29 -9.16
N THR A 158 -4.12 18.48 -8.61
CA THR A 158 -3.53 19.82 -8.45
C THR A 158 -3.07 20.43 -9.77
N ASP A 159 -2.81 19.62 -10.78
CA ASP A 159 -2.45 20.01 -12.14
C ASP A 159 -3.26 19.21 -13.15
N LEU A 160 -4.47 19.70 -13.45
CA LEU A 160 -5.41 19.01 -14.33
C LEU A 160 -4.94 18.92 -15.77
N ASP A 161 -4.23 19.95 -16.28
CA ASP A 161 -3.72 19.95 -17.64
C ASP A 161 -2.64 18.90 -17.84
N ARG A 162 -1.76 18.75 -16.85
CA ARG A 162 -0.76 17.70 -16.85
C ARG A 162 -1.39 16.32 -16.72
N LEU A 163 -2.35 16.15 -15.83
CA LEU A 163 -3.09 14.90 -15.66
C LEU A 163 -3.79 14.51 -16.97
N ALA A 164 -4.48 15.46 -17.61
CA ALA A 164 -5.16 15.22 -18.89
C ALA A 164 -4.19 14.75 -19.98
N LYS A 165 -3.01 15.36 -20.08
CA LYS A 165 -1.96 14.93 -21.02
C LYS A 165 -1.46 13.49 -20.75
N ILE A 166 -1.37 13.12 -19.47
CA ILE A 166 -0.93 11.78 -19.07
C ILE A 166 -2.00 10.75 -19.43
N VAL A 167 -3.25 10.94 -19.02
CA VAL A 167 -4.32 9.95 -19.17
C VAL A 167 -4.81 9.80 -20.60
N ASN A 168 -4.61 10.81 -21.46
CA ASN A 168 -5.01 10.78 -22.86
C ASN A 168 -3.84 10.42 -23.80
N ASN A 169 -2.70 10.00 -23.28
CA ASN A 169 -1.56 9.61 -24.12
C ASN A 169 -1.79 8.22 -24.74
N PRO A 170 -1.96 8.11 -26.07
CA PRO A 170 -2.26 6.84 -26.72
C PRO A 170 -1.07 5.84 -26.70
N ASN A 171 0.17 6.37 -26.64
CA ASN A 171 1.38 5.56 -26.67
C ASN A 171 1.72 4.98 -25.29
N TYR A 172 1.28 5.63 -24.23
CA TYR A 172 1.52 5.21 -22.83
C TYR A 172 0.19 5.23 -22.06
N PRO A 173 -0.69 4.25 -22.32
CA PRO A 173 -2.01 4.23 -21.72
C PRO A 173 -1.94 4.06 -20.20
N VAL A 174 -2.68 4.90 -19.49
CA VAL A 174 -2.78 4.90 -18.02
C VAL A 174 -4.25 4.79 -17.61
N GLN A 175 -4.53 4.03 -16.57
CA GLN A 175 -5.86 3.92 -15.94
C GLN A 175 -5.73 3.99 -14.42
N PHE A 176 -6.76 4.58 -13.74
CA PHE A 176 -6.83 4.74 -12.30
C PHE A 176 -7.96 3.92 -11.71
#